data_fe24478f23afa7215d3c00b9ed32687c
#
_entry.id   fe24478f23afa7215d3c00b9ed32687c
#
_cell.length_a   1.000
_cell.length_b   1.000
_cell.length_c   1.000
_cell.angle_alpha   90.00
_cell.angle_beta   90.00
_cell.angle_gamma   90.00
#
_symmetry.space_group_name_H-M   'P 1'
#
loop_
_entity.id
_entity.type
_entity.pdbx_description
1 polymer ?
#
loop_
_entity_poly.entity_id
_entity_poly.type
_entity_poly.pdbx_seq_one_letter_code
_entity_poly.pdbx_strand_id
1 'polypeptide(L)'
;MLVTVTLNAAIYRTLLVPNFQLGQRHRASVGSTTAGGKGINIARAARHLGVPVVCTGLAGGRNGTLLVEELTSEGILNDFVRIRGESRTSTAVLDPTSNVYTEINEWGPAVADDELDVLREKLAYLAQGADFVVFAGSLPRDVEPDIYAELVREGNRRGLLTVLDSEGDALRLGMEAEPYLVAPNLREAEALVGHEFVDEEDLSNALDEIAELGARNVVITLDTGCYALFRPEREEDIRLRARGPRLEAISTVGAGDTLLAGFIAARMGDRSYEDAVRSAVAASAASVLEAGPGRFDAREAARLASHVTVDQLEPVRQDA
;
A
#
# COMPACT_ATOMS: atom_id res chain seq x y z
N MET A 1 -17.87 -2.54 -0.24
CA MET A 1 -17.00 -2.66 0.94
C MET A 1 -15.58 -2.96 0.47
N LEU A 2 -14.56 -2.43 1.16
CA LEU A 2 -13.14 -2.74 0.94
C LEU A 2 -12.69 -3.86 1.88
N VAL A 3 -11.90 -4.82 1.37
CA VAL A 3 -11.15 -5.78 2.20
C VAL A 3 -9.66 -5.55 1.98
N THR A 4 -8.89 -5.40 3.05
CA THR A 4 -7.42 -5.31 2.97
C THR A 4 -6.78 -6.52 3.61
N VAL A 5 -5.79 -7.10 2.95
CA VAL A 5 -5.11 -8.34 3.35
C VAL A 5 -3.64 -8.07 3.60
N THR A 6 -3.18 -8.38 4.81
CA THR A 6 -1.78 -8.23 5.23
C THR A 6 -1.24 -9.58 5.70
N LEU A 7 -0.45 -10.25 4.87
CA LEU A 7 0.10 -11.57 5.23
C LEU A 7 1.24 -11.48 6.25
N ASN A 8 1.98 -10.37 6.25
CA ASN A 8 3.16 -10.16 7.09
C ASN A 8 3.00 -8.92 7.99
N ALA A 9 1.91 -8.89 8.76
CA ALA A 9 1.61 -7.83 9.70
C ALA A 9 2.70 -7.66 10.76
N ALA A 10 2.91 -6.43 11.23
CA ALA A 10 3.97 -6.10 12.17
C ALA A 10 3.48 -5.16 13.29
N ILE A 11 4.21 -5.16 14.39
CA ILE A 11 4.20 -4.02 15.31
C ILE A 11 5.32 -3.07 14.89
N TYR A 12 4.96 -1.87 14.47
CA TYR A 12 5.91 -0.79 14.19
C TYR A 12 6.34 -0.14 15.49
N ARG A 13 7.65 -0.11 15.73
CA ARG A 13 8.25 0.53 16.88
C ARG A 13 9.12 1.69 16.43
N THR A 14 8.71 2.93 16.69
CA THR A 14 9.49 4.12 16.35
C THR A 14 10.21 4.63 17.59
N LEU A 15 11.52 4.84 17.47
CA LEU A 15 12.41 5.36 18.52
C LEU A 15 13.00 6.69 18.06
N LEU A 16 12.76 7.76 18.83
CA LEU A 16 13.39 9.05 18.60
C LEU A 16 14.73 9.07 19.34
N VAL A 17 15.85 9.10 18.60
CA VAL A 17 17.20 8.96 19.13
C VAL A 17 18.07 10.12 18.60
N PRO A 18 18.19 11.24 19.35
CA PRO A 18 19.04 12.35 18.94
C PRO A 18 20.52 11.93 18.82
N ASN A 19 21.19 12.39 17.75
CA ASN A 19 22.59 12.10 17.44
C ASN A 19 22.87 10.58 17.34
N PHE A 20 22.03 9.85 16.62
CA PHE A 20 22.20 8.42 16.43
C PHE A 20 23.51 8.10 15.70
N GLN A 21 24.31 7.19 16.25
CA GLN A 21 25.60 6.77 15.70
C GLN A 21 25.75 5.25 15.82
N LEU A 22 26.21 4.61 14.75
CA LEU A 22 26.52 3.19 14.75
C LEU A 22 27.63 2.88 15.77
N GLY A 23 27.50 1.72 16.43
CA GLY A 23 28.49 1.26 17.41
C GLY A 23 28.42 1.94 18.79
N GLN A 24 27.47 2.84 19.00
CA GLN A 24 27.28 3.54 20.28
C GLN A 24 26.05 3.02 21.04
N ARG A 25 26.03 3.28 22.36
CA ARG A 25 24.85 3.01 23.19
C ARG A 25 23.99 4.28 23.24
N HIS A 26 22.75 4.17 22.82
CA HIS A 26 21.79 5.26 22.79
C HIS A 26 20.64 5.06 23.77
N ARG A 27 19.98 6.16 24.14
CA ARG A 27 18.70 6.16 24.84
C ARG A 27 17.70 6.95 23.99
N ALA A 28 16.61 6.33 23.64
CA ALA A 28 15.51 7.01 22.95
C ALA A 28 14.87 8.04 23.88
N SER A 29 14.64 9.24 23.37
CA SER A 29 13.90 10.29 24.07
C SER A 29 12.40 10.01 24.07
N VAL A 30 11.90 9.40 22.99
CA VAL A 30 10.50 8.95 22.81
C VAL A 30 10.52 7.58 22.17
N GLY A 31 9.57 6.71 22.57
CA GLY A 31 9.29 5.44 21.91
C GLY A 31 7.77 5.28 21.74
N SER A 32 7.36 4.91 20.55
CA SER A 32 5.95 4.58 20.25
C SER A 32 5.85 3.23 19.55
N THR A 33 4.70 2.61 19.69
CA THR A 33 4.35 1.36 18.98
C THR A 33 3.00 1.54 18.31
N THR A 34 2.84 0.96 17.12
CA THR A 34 1.56 0.96 16.41
C THR A 34 1.43 -0.28 15.53
N ALA A 35 0.21 -0.76 15.35
CA ALA A 35 -0.12 -1.81 14.40
C ALA A 35 0.23 -1.36 12.99
N GLY A 36 0.92 -2.22 12.22
CA GLY A 36 1.44 -1.89 10.90
C GLY A 36 1.44 -3.04 9.92
N GLY A 37 1.75 -2.68 8.70
CA GLY A 37 1.70 -3.47 7.48
C GLY A 37 0.92 -2.72 6.41
N LYS A 38 1.33 -2.83 5.13
CA LYS A 38 0.72 -2.03 4.05
C LYS A 38 -0.81 -2.10 4.04
N GLY A 39 -1.43 -3.29 4.10
CA GLY A 39 -2.88 -3.43 4.12
C GLY A 39 -3.55 -2.84 5.37
N ILE A 40 -2.88 -2.86 6.52
CA ILE A 40 -3.34 -2.21 7.75
C ILE A 40 -3.33 -0.68 7.58
N ASN A 41 -2.27 -0.14 6.99
CA ASN A 41 -2.14 1.29 6.75
C ASN A 41 -3.22 1.77 5.76
N ILE A 42 -3.47 0.99 4.69
CA ILE A 42 -4.55 1.23 3.72
C ILE A 42 -5.91 1.20 4.42
N ALA A 43 -6.16 0.22 5.30
CA ALA A 43 -7.42 0.14 6.04
C ALA A 43 -7.64 1.36 6.96
N ARG A 44 -6.58 1.79 7.65
CA ARG A 44 -6.62 2.98 8.51
C ARG A 44 -6.93 4.24 7.70
N ALA A 45 -6.26 4.42 6.56
CA ALA A 45 -6.48 5.54 5.64
C ALA A 45 -7.90 5.51 5.05
N ALA A 46 -8.37 4.35 4.59
CA ALA A 46 -9.72 4.17 4.06
C ALA A 46 -10.80 4.53 5.10
N ARG A 47 -10.59 4.14 6.36
CA ARG A 47 -11.50 4.53 7.45
C ARG A 47 -11.55 6.04 7.65
N HIS A 48 -10.42 6.75 7.60
CA HIS A 48 -10.39 8.22 7.67
C HIS A 48 -11.16 8.87 6.51
N LEU A 49 -11.22 8.22 5.36
CA LEU A 49 -12.00 8.64 4.19
C LEU A 49 -13.48 8.20 4.25
N GLY A 50 -13.91 7.55 5.33
CA GLY A 50 -15.28 7.08 5.50
C GLY A 50 -15.65 5.84 4.69
N VAL A 51 -14.68 5.11 4.18
CA VAL A 51 -14.90 3.87 3.42
C VAL A 51 -15.16 2.70 4.38
N PRO A 52 -16.23 1.93 4.19
CA PRO A 52 -16.43 0.68 4.92
C PRO A 52 -15.32 -0.31 4.58
N VAL A 53 -14.48 -0.66 5.56
CA VAL A 53 -13.31 -1.52 5.39
C VAL A 53 -13.26 -2.61 6.44
N VAL A 54 -12.86 -3.82 6.03
CA VAL A 54 -12.46 -4.92 6.91
C VAL A 54 -10.99 -5.22 6.65
N CYS A 55 -10.17 -5.16 7.70
CA CYS A 55 -8.77 -5.51 7.66
C CYS A 55 -8.59 -6.97 8.09
N THR A 56 -7.86 -7.75 7.30
CA THR A 56 -7.59 -9.17 7.57
C THR A 56 -6.16 -9.54 7.19
N GLY A 57 -5.80 -10.79 7.41
CA GLY A 57 -4.48 -11.35 7.14
C GLY A 57 -4.05 -12.29 8.24
N LEU A 58 -2.76 -12.34 8.52
CA LEU A 58 -2.17 -13.25 9.50
C LEU A 58 -1.65 -12.46 10.72
N ALA A 59 -2.01 -12.91 11.93
CA ALA A 59 -1.56 -12.30 13.17
C ALA A 59 -1.34 -13.35 14.24
N GLY A 60 -0.14 -13.39 14.84
CA GLY A 60 0.22 -14.42 15.82
C GLY A 60 0.93 -13.88 17.05
N GLY A 61 0.92 -14.68 18.10
CA GLY A 61 1.58 -14.39 19.35
C GLY A 61 1.05 -13.15 20.08
N ARG A 62 1.90 -12.57 20.90
CA ARG A 62 1.58 -11.35 21.67
C ARG A 62 1.45 -10.13 20.74
N ASN A 63 2.36 -9.99 19.77
CA ASN A 63 2.33 -8.90 18.83
C ASN A 63 1.04 -8.91 17.98
N GLY A 64 0.61 -10.10 17.52
CA GLY A 64 -0.64 -10.24 16.82
C GLY A 64 -1.87 -9.90 17.69
N THR A 65 -1.81 -10.14 18.99
CA THR A 65 -2.87 -9.71 19.93
C THR A 65 -2.90 -8.18 20.07
N LEU A 66 -1.74 -7.55 20.30
CA LEU A 66 -1.62 -6.09 20.38
C LEU A 66 -2.10 -5.40 19.11
N LEU A 67 -1.77 -5.96 17.94
CA LEU A 67 -2.21 -5.47 16.64
C LEU A 67 -3.74 -5.44 16.54
N VAL A 68 -4.40 -6.56 16.87
CA VAL A 68 -5.87 -6.67 16.81
C VAL A 68 -6.54 -5.73 17.83
N GLU A 69 -5.99 -5.63 19.04
CA GLU A 69 -6.48 -4.73 20.09
C GLU A 69 -6.39 -3.26 19.64
N GLU A 70 -5.27 -2.84 19.05
CA GLU A 70 -5.09 -1.47 18.56
C GLU A 70 -6.08 -1.16 17.43
N LEU A 71 -6.20 -2.01 16.41
CA LEU A 71 -7.15 -1.82 15.31
C LEU A 71 -8.59 -1.73 15.82
N THR A 72 -8.94 -2.56 16.78
CA THR A 72 -10.27 -2.53 17.42
C THR A 72 -10.48 -1.21 18.17
N SER A 73 -9.47 -0.72 18.90
CA SER A 73 -9.54 0.57 19.61
C SER A 73 -9.64 1.76 18.65
N GLU A 74 -9.03 1.67 17.48
CA GLU A 74 -9.16 2.64 16.40
C GLU A 74 -10.53 2.53 15.68
N GLY A 75 -11.36 1.53 16.01
CA GLY A 75 -12.66 1.29 15.38
C GLY A 75 -12.54 0.79 13.94
N ILE A 76 -11.44 0.11 13.61
CA ILE A 76 -11.25 -0.58 12.34
C ILE A 76 -11.77 -2.00 12.49
N LEU A 77 -12.78 -2.36 11.67
CA LEU A 77 -13.24 -3.75 11.62
C LEU A 77 -12.10 -4.64 11.16
N ASN A 78 -11.83 -5.68 11.92
CA ASN A 78 -10.74 -6.58 11.61
C ASN A 78 -11.10 -8.04 11.93
N ASP A 79 -10.57 -8.96 11.12
CA ASP A 79 -10.77 -10.39 11.31
C ASP A 79 -9.53 -11.16 10.83
N PHE A 80 -8.46 -11.11 11.62
CA PHE A 80 -7.20 -11.80 11.33
C PHE A 80 -7.27 -13.30 11.63
N VAL A 81 -6.61 -14.10 10.81
CA VAL A 81 -6.32 -15.50 11.11
C VAL A 81 -5.23 -15.56 12.16
N ARG A 82 -5.50 -16.27 13.24
CA ARG A 82 -4.51 -16.47 14.32
C ARG A 82 -3.54 -17.57 13.92
N ILE A 83 -2.25 -17.20 13.83
CA ILE A 83 -1.17 -18.13 13.52
C ILE A 83 -0.33 -18.46 14.75
N ARG A 84 0.40 -19.58 14.69
CA ARG A 84 1.26 -20.07 15.80
C ARG A 84 2.48 -19.19 16.00
N GLY A 85 3.04 -18.68 14.90
CA GLY A 85 4.24 -17.83 14.93
C GLY A 85 3.94 -16.43 15.50
N GLU A 86 4.95 -15.80 16.11
CA GLU A 86 4.87 -14.42 16.60
C GLU A 86 4.91 -13.43 15.42
N SER A 87 3.95 -12.51 15.34
CA SER A 87 4.03 -11.40 14.36
C SER A 87 5.28 -10.56 14.59
N ARG A 88 5.92 -10.16 13.51
CA ARG A 88 7.20 -9.45 13.52
C ARG A 88 7.12 -8.05 14.13
N THR A 89 8.28 -7.51 14.50
CA THR A 89 8.46 -6.10 14.81
C THR A 89 9.23 -5.44 13.67
N SER A 90 8.83 -4.23 13.30
CA SER A 90 9.62 -3.32 12.47
C SER A 90 10.06 -2.15 13.35
N THR A 91 11.36 -1.98 13.53
CA THR A 91 11.90 -0.92 14.38
C THR A 91 12.48 0.19 13.53
N ALA A 92 11.98 1.41 13.73
CA ALA A 92 12.50 2.63 13.12
C ALA A 92 13.24 3.46 14.16
N VAL A 93 14.42 3.95 13.79
CA VAL A 93 15.19 4.94 14.53
C VAL A 93 15.15 6.25 13.74
N LEU A 94 14.54 7.27 14.33
CA LEU A 94 14.53 8.62 13.80
C LEU A 94 15.52 9.48 14.61
N ASP A 95 16.53 10.00 13.93
CA ASP A 95 17.43 11.02 14.50
C ASP A 95 16.92 12.42 14.16
N PRO A 96 16.35 13.15 15.13
CA PRO A 96 15.82 14.49 14.88
C PRO A 96 16.92 15.54 14.63
N THR A 97 18.19 15.22 14.94
CA THR A 97 19.31 16.15 14.76
C THR A 97 19.76 16.17 13.29
N SER A 98 19.80 15.02 12.65
CA SER A 98 20.20 14.87 11.24
C SER A 98 19.02 14.68 10.29
N ASN A 99 17.82 14.51 10.83
CA ASN A 99 16.60 14.12 10.11
C ASN A 99 16.77 12.81 9.31
N VAL A 100 17.57 11.87 9.85
CA VAL A 100 17.82 10.56 9.24
C VAL A 100 16.90 9.54 9.85
N TYR A 101 16.24 8.76 8.98
CA TYR A 101 15.39 7.64 9.33
C TYR A 101 16.09 6.32 8.97
N THR A 102 16.22 5.42 9.94
CA THR A 102 16.81 4.09 9.76
C THR A 102 15.79 3.04 10.18
N GLU A 103 15.47 2.12 9.31
CA GLU A 103 14.51 1.05 9.57
C GLU A 103 15.20 -0.31 9.64
N ILE A 104 14.77 -1.12 10.62
CA ILE A 104 15.22 -2.48 10.83
C ILE A 104 13.99 -3.38 10.86
N ASN A 105 13.79 -4.13 9.79
CA ASN A 105 12.68 -5.03 9.62
C ASN A 105 13.06 -6.46 10.05
N GLU A 106 12.31 -7.05 10.97
CA GLU A 106 12.41 -8.47 11.24
C GLU A 106 11.77 -9.27 10.10
N TRP A 107 12.26 -10.47 9.88
CA TRP A 107 11.55 -11.45 9.06
C TRP A 107 10.25 -11.85 9.74
N GLY A 108 9.20 -12.05 8.94
CA GLY A 108 7.95 -12.60 9.45
C GLY A 108 8.11 -14.04 9.95
N PRO A 109 7.13 -14.55 10.70
CA PRO A 109 7.12 -15.95 11.15
C PRO A 109 6.97 -16.91 9.97
N ALA A 110 7.37 -18.17 10.17
CA ALA A 110 6.93 -19.25 9.28
C ALA A 110 5.41 -19.43 9.41
N VAL A 111 4.74 -19.70 8.31
CA VAL A 111 3.30 -19.92 8.24
C VAL A 111 3.06 -21.32 7.66
N ALA A 112 2.24 -22.10 8.31
CA ALA A 112 1.92 -23.45 7.86
C ALA A 112 0.74 -23.48 6.86
N ASP A 113 0.69 -24.50 6.03
CA ASP A 113 -0.36 -24.64 4.99
C ASP A 113 -1.77 -24.63 5.58
N ASP A 114 -1.99 -25.25 6.72
CA ASP A 114 -3.30 -25.24 7.40
C ASP A 114 -3.72 -23.84 7.87
N GLU A 115 -2.77 -22.96 8.18
CA GLU A 115 -3.03 -21.56 8.51
C GLU A 115 -3.38 -20.74 7.25
N LEU A 116 -2.74 -21.04 6.12
CA LEU A 116 -3.07 -20.47 4.82
C LEU A 116 -4.44 -20.95 4.33
N ASP A 117 -4.81 -22.20 4.57
CA ASP A 117 -6.14 -22.73 4.22
C ASP A 117 -7.25 -21.99 4.98
N VAL A 118 -7.06 -21.74 6.28
CA VAL A 118 -7.99 -20.91 7.07
C VAL A 118 -8.09 -19.49 6.51
N LEU A 119 -6.97 -18.92 6.04
CA LEU A 119 -6.99 -17.61 5.38
C LEU A 119 -7.80 -17.63 4.08
N ARG A 120 -7.62 -18.66 3.24
CA ARG A 120 -8.39 -18.84 1.99
C ARG A 120 -9.90 -18.91 2.26
N GLU A 121 -10.31 -19.70 3.25
CA GLU A 121 -11.71 -19.81 3.66
C GLU A 121 -12.28 -18.47 4.15
N LYS A 122 -11.53 -17.76 4.98
CA LYS A 122 -11.90 -16.44 5.47
C LYS A 122 -12.05 -15.42 4.35
N LEU A 123 -11.11 -15.37 3.42
CA LEU A 123 -11.18 -14.48 2.26
C LEU A 123 -12.37 -14.82 1.37
N ALA A 124 -12.67 -16.10 1.17
CA ALA A 124 -13.84 -16.54 0.43
C ALA A 124 -15.17 -16.08 1.08
N TYR A 125 -15.22 -15.99 2.40
CA TYR A 125 -16.35 -15.45 3.14
C TYR A 125 -16.44 -13.91 3.02
N LEU A 126 -15.34 -13.20 3.25
CA LEU A 126 -15.30 -11.73 3.19
C LEU A 126 -15.57 -11.20 1.78
N ALA A 127 -15.17 -11.95 0.76
CA ALA A 127 -15.41 -11.63 -0.66
C ALA A 127 -16.89 -11.46 -1.01
N GLN A 128 -17.82 -12.10 -0.28
CA GLN A 128 -19.27 -12.05 -0.58
C GLN A 128 -19.86 -10.64 -0.46
N GLY A 129 -19.21 -9.75 0.29
CA GLY A 129 -19.69 -8.37 0.47
C GLY A 129 -18.68 -7.31 0.03
N ALA A 130 -17.62 -7.72 -0.65
CA ALA A 130 -16.55 -6.81 -1.09
C ALA A 130 -16.76 -6.35 -2.53
N ASP A 131 -16.37 -5.10 -2.82
CA ASP A 131 -16.20 -4.55 -4.16
C ASP A 131 -14.72 -4.58 -4.54
N PHE A 132 -13.85 -4.24 -3.58
CA PHE A 132 -12.41 -4.24 -3.70
C PHE A 132 -11.76 -5.17 -2.69
N VAL A 133 -10.70 -5.85 -3.13
CA VAL A 133 -9.77 -6.54 -2.23
C VAL A 133 -8.34 -6.08 -2.53
N VAL A 134 -7.61 -5.68 -1.50
CA VAL A 134 -6.21 -5.25 -1.60
C VAL A 134 -5.33 -6.29 -0.93
N PHE A 135 -4.44 -6.89 -1.70
CA PHE A 135 -3.36 -7.74 -1.23
C PHE A 135 -2.10 -6.90 -1.10
N ALA A 136 -1.62 -6.68 0.13
CA ALA A 136 -0.58 -5.69 0.35
C ALA A 136 0.50 -6.13 1.33
N GLY A 137 1.73 -5.75 0.99
CA GLY A 137 2.94 -5.96 1.77
C GLY A 137 3.74 -7.19 1.38
N SER A 138 4.87 -7.36 2.05
CA SER A 138 5.78 -8.51 1.88
C SER A 138 5.14 -9.80 2.36
N LEU A 139 5.73 -10.91 1.99
CA LEU A 139 5.33 -12.23 2.46
C LEU A 139 6.06 -12.62 3.75
N PRO A 140 5.41 -13.39 4.65
CA PRO A 140 6.08 -14.02 5.76
C PRO A 140 7.04 -15.12 5.27
N ARG A 141 7.89 -15.61 6.19
CA ARG A 141 8.85 -16.67 5.86
C ARG A 141 8.14 -17.95 5.43
N ASP A 142 8.75 -18.65 4.49
CA ASP A 142 8.31 -19.95 3.97
C ASP A 142 6.92 -19.95 3.31
N VAL A 143 6.40 -18.78 2.96
CA VAL A 143 5.22 -18.63 2.09
C VAL A 143 5.69 -18.49 0.64
N GLU A 144 5.14 -19.31 -0.24
CA GLU A 144 5.49 -19.30 -1.65
C GLU A 144 5.16 -17.96 -2.30
N PRO A 145 6.05 -17.43 -3.17
CA PRO A 145 5.89 -16.09 -3.74
C PRO A 145 4.67 -15.96 -4.68
N ASP A 146 4.10 -17.06 -5.15
CA ASP A 146 2.92 -17.09 -6.02
C ASP A 146 1.58 -17.00 -5.26
N ILE A 147 1.60 -16.96 -3.91
CA ILE A 147 0.37 -16.87 -3.10
C ILE A 147 -0.51 -15.69 -3.51
N TYR A 148 0.08 -14.52 -3.81
CA TYR A 148 -0.72 -13.38 -4.26
C TYR A 148 -1.33 -13.61 -5.64
N ALA A 149 -0.66 -14.33 -6.54
CA ALA A 149 -1.25 -14.72 -7.83
C ALA A 149 -2.46 -15.63 -7.63
N GLU A 150 -2.38 -16.59 -6.72
CA GLU A 150 -3.50 -17.45 -6.36
C GLU A 150 -4.70 -16.64 -5.86
N LEU A 151 -4.45 -15.75 -4.89
CA LEU A 151 -5.48 -14.92 -4.24
C LEU A 151 -6.10 -13.90 -5.21
N VAL A 152 -5.31 -13.31 -6.11
CA VAL A 152 -5.79 -12.41 -7.16
C VAL A 152 -6.70 -13.17 -8.13
N ARG A 153 -6.29 -14.35 -8.63
CA ARG A 153 -7.13 -15.18 -9.50
C ARG A 153 -8.46 -15.54 -8.85
N GLU A 154 -8.45 -15.86 -7.56
CA GLU A 154 -9.68 -16.16 -6.82
C GLU A 154 -10.57 -14.93 -6.68
N GLY A 155 -10.01 -13.75 -6.35
CA GLY A 155 -10.74 -12.49 -6.31
C GLY A 155 -11.36 -12.14 -7.68
N ASN A 156 -10.59 -12.26 -8.77
CA ASN A 156 -11.05 -12.02 -10.14
C ASN A 156 -12.21 -12.95 -10.53
N ARG A 157 -12.12 -14.25 -10.19
CA ARG A 157 -13.21 -15.23 -10.44
C ARG A 157 -14.51 -14.87 -9.72
N ARG A 158 -14.42 -14.15 -8.61
CA ARG A 158 -15.58 -13.68 -7.83
C ARG A 158 -16.09 -12.32 -8.28
N GLY A 159 -15.45 -11.71 -9.28
CA GLY A 159 -15.81 -10.39 -9.80
C GLY A 159 -15.36 -9.22 -8.94
N LEU A 160 -14.39 -9.43 -8.05
CA LEU A 160 -13.83 -8.36 -7.23
C LEU A 160 -12.82 -7.54 -8.03
N LEU A 161 -12.69 -6.26 -7.71
CA LEU A 161 -11.59 -5.43 -8.16
C LEU A 161 -10.37 -5.71 -7.26
N THR A 162 -9.44 -6.52 -7.78
CA THR A 162 -8.26 -6.95 -7.04
C THR A 162 -7.13 -5.93 -7.18
N VAL A 163 -6.57 -5.51 -6.07
CA VAL A 163 -5.44 -4.58 -6.03
C VAL A 163 -4.25 -5.30 -5.41
N LEU A 164 -3.08 -5.18 -6.06
CA LEU A 164 -1.84 -5.76 -5.56
C LEU A 164 -0.81 -4.67 -5.31
N ASP A 165 -0.32 -4.60 -4.08
CA ASP A 165 0.73 -3.67 -3.63
C ASP A 165 1.79 -4.44 -2.83
N SER A 166 2.72 -5.05 -3.53
CA SER A 166 3.77 -5.90 -2.99
C SER A 166 5.13 -5.56 -3.62
N GLU A 167 6.13 -6.38 -3.36
CA GLU A 167 7.49 -6.19 -3.85
C GLU A 167 8.10 -7.50 -4.38
N GLY A 168 9.16 -7.39 -5.17
CA GLY A 168 9.96 -8.52 -5.63
C GLY A 168 9.16 -9.58 -6.41
N ASP A 169 9.48 -10.85 -6.20
CA ASP A 169 8.84 -11.96 -6.89
C ASP A 169 7.34 -12.08 -6.61
N ALA A 170 6.91 -11.72 -5.40
CA ALA A 170 5.49 -11.76 -5.05
C ALA A 170 4.66 -10.75 -5.88
N LEU A 171 5.20 -9.57 -6.16
CA LEU A 171 4.58 -8.61 -7.08
C LEU A 171 4.61 -9.13 -8.52
N ARG A 172 5.79 -9.55 -9.00
CA ARG A 172 5.97 -10.01 -10.38
C ARG A 172 5.04 -11.18 -10.72
N LEU A 173 5.02 -12.24 -9.89
CA LEU A 173 4.14 -13.39 -10.09
C LEU A 173 2.66 -13.03 -9.91
N GLY A 174 2.37 -12.13 -8.96
CA GLY A 174 1.00 -11.67 -8.72
C GLY A 174 0.41 -10.91 -9.90
N MET A 175 1.23 -10.20 -10.70
CA MET A 175 0.77 -9.50 -11.90
C MET A 175 0.32 -10.47 -13.00
N GLU A 176 0.89 -11.67 -13.10
CA GLU A 176 0.47 -12.70 -14.06
C GLU A 176 -0.98 -13.17 -13.84
N ALA A 177 -1.56 -12.82 -12.69
CA ALA A 177 -2.96 -13.10 -12.35
C ALA A 177 -3.94 -11.98 -12.76
N GLU A 178 -3.47 -10.98 -13.51
CA GLU A 178 -4.24 -9.85 -14.04
C GLU A 178 -4.99 -9.05 -12.94
N PRO A 179 -4.30 -8.52 -11.91
CA PRO A 179 -4.95 -7.68 -10.92
C PRO A 179 -5.57 -6.45 -11.60
N TYR A 180 -6.70 -5.98 -11.05
CA TYR A 180 -7.33 -4.75 -11.52
C TYR A 180 -6.39 -3.54 -11.43
N LEU A 181 -5.56 -3.47 -10.39
CA LEU A 181 -4.62 -2.36 -10.17
C LEU A 181 -3.35 -2.85 -9.47
N VAL A 182 -2.20 -2.33 -9.91
CA VAL A 182 -0.94 -2.39 -9.17
C VAL A 182 -0.45 -0.97 -8.87
N ALA A 183 0.22 -0.80 -7.72
CA ALA A 183 0.67 0.51 -7.27
C ALA A 183 2.15 0.52 -6.83
N PRO A 184 3.10 0.11 -7.71
CA PRO A 184 4.52 0.11 -7.36
C PRO A 184 5.03 1.53 -7.09
N ASN A 185 5.95 1.67 -6.13
CA ASN A 185 6.76 2.88 -6.02
C ASN A 185 7.85 2.89 -7.12
N LEU A 186 8.56 4.03 -7.23
CA LEU A 186 9.58 4.21 -8.27
C LEU A 186 10.59 3.04 -8.33
N ARG A 187 11.13 2.63 -7.19
CA ARG A 187 12.13 1.55 -7.12
C ARG A 187 11.55 0.18 -7.46
N GLU A 188 10.34 -0.09 -7.02
CA GLU A 188 9.61 -1.32 -7.37
C GLU A 188 9.30 -1.35 -8.87
N ALA A 189 8.90 -0.22 -9.47
CA ALA A 189 8.66 -0.09 -10.90
C ALA A 189 9.94 -0.32 -11.72
N GLU A 190 11.05 0.33 -11.37
CA GLU A 190 12.36 0.11 -12.00
C GLU A 190 12.81 -1.35 -11.89
N ALA A 191 12.60 -1.99 -10.73
CA ALA A 191 12.93 -3.40 -10.55
C ALA A 191 12.06 -4.34 -11.41
N LEU A 192 10.79 -3.99 -11.65
CA LEU A 192 9.88 -4.75 -12.50
C LEU A 192 10.30 -4.73 -13.97
N VAL A 193 10.64 -3.55 -14.49
CA VAL A 193 11.01 -3.37 -15.90
C VAL A 193 12.51 -3.62 -16.17
N GLY A 194 13.34 -3.62 -15.11
CA GLY A 194 14.76 -3.95 -15.19
C GLY A 194 15.68 -2.81 -15.60
N HIS A 195 15.22 -1.56 -15.61
CA HIS A 195 16.03 -0.37 -15.88
C HIS A 195 15.59 0.82 -15.00
N GLU A 196 16.50 1.78 -14.80
CA GLU A 196 16.24 3.03 -14.07
C GLU A 196 15.49 4.03 -14.96
N PHE A 197 14.66 4.89 -14.36
CA PHE A 197 13.95 5.96 -15.05
C PHE A 197 14.74 7.27 -14.91
N VAL A 198 15.15 7.83 -16.03
CA VAL A 198 15.98 9.05 -16.09
C VAL A 198 15.10 10.30 -16.28
N ASP A 199 13.99 10.16 -16.98
CA ASP A 199 13.10 11.27 -17.31
C ASP A 199 11.61 10.89 -17.27
N GLU A 200 10.75 11.84 -17.69
CA GLU A 200 9.29 11.66 -17.71
C GLU A 200 8.83 10.70 -18.81
N GLU A 201 9.60 10.56 -19.88
CA GLU A 201 9.30 9.67 -20.99
C GLU A 201 9.50 8.20 -20.55
N ASP A 202 10.57 7.92 -19.81
CA ASP A 202 10.80 6.60 -19.21
C ASP A 202 9.66 6.19 -18.28
N LEU A 203 9.20 7.12 -17.42
CA LEU A 203 8.05 6.87 -16.52
C LEU A 203 6.74 6.61 -17.30
N SER A 204 6.54 7.32 -18.42
CA SER A 204 5.37 7.10 -19.26
C SER A 204 5.42 5.75 -19.97
N ASN A 205 6.60 5.34 -20.47
CA ASN A 205 6.83 4.04 -21.10
C ASN A 205 6.68 2.90 -20.10
N ALA A 206 7.21 3.06 -18.89
CA ALA A 206 7.12 2.08 -17.82
C ALA A 206 5.67 1.71 -17.46
N LEU A 207 4.70 2.61 -17.66
CA LEU A 207 3.30 2.29 -17.45
C LEU A 207 2.83 1.16 -18.39
N ASP A 208 3.24 1.20 -19.66
CA ASP A 208 2.92 0.15 -20.63
C ASP A 208 3.69 -1.14 -20.34
N GLU A 209 4.98 -1.04 -20.09
CA GLU A 209 5.82 -2.19 -19.77
C GLU A 209 5.29 -2.95 -18.56
N ILE A 210 4.90 -2.24 -17.49
CA ILE A 210 4.30 -2.85 -16.30
C ILE A 210 2.93 -3.45 -16.61
N ALA A 211 2.09 -2.78 -17.41
CA ALA A 211 0.79 -3.30 -17.79
C ALA A 211 0.91 -4.57 -18.67
N GLU A 212 1.95 -4.66 -19.52
CA GLU A 212 2.25 -5.86 -20.32
C GLU A 212 2.65 -7.08 -19.46
N LEU A 213 3.14 -6.85 -18.23
CA LEU A 213 3.38 -7.94 -17.28
C LEU A 213 2.08 -8.53 -16.69
N GLY A 214 0.91 -7.94 -17.00
CA GLY A 214 -0.40 -8.50 -16.71
C GLY A 214 -1.37 -7.58 -15.96
N ALA A 215 -0.92 -6.52 -15.32
CA ALA A 215 -1.81 -5.61 -14.58
C ALA A 215 -2.74 -4.84 -15.55
N ARG A 216 -4.04 -4.74 -15.18
CA ARG A 216 -5.02 -3.99 -16.01
C ARG A 216 -4.84 -2.48 -15.91
N ASN A 217 -4.52 -2.00 -14.71
CA ASN A 217 -4.26 -0.59 -14.42
C ASN A 217 -2.96 -0.47 -13.61
N VAL A 218 -2.23 0.61 -13.82
CA VAL A 218 -0.93 0.85 -13.17
C VAL A 218 -0.92 2.25 -12.57
N VAL A 219 -0.42 2.38 -11.34
CA VAL A 219 -0.14 3.67 -10.71
C VAL A 219 1.28 3.62 -10.15
N ILE A 220 2.24 4.26 -10.82
CA ILE A 220 3.62 4.41 -10.29
C ILE A 220 3.61 5.56 -9.30
N THR A 221 3.86 5.27 -8.02
CA THR A 221 3.85 6.28 -6.95
C THR A 221 5.22 6.94 -6.82
N LEU A 222 5.21 8.26 -6.68
CA LEU A 222 6.39 9.11 -6.51
C LEU A 222 6.31 9.88 -5.20
N ASP A 223 7.40 10.55 -4.81
CA ASP A 223 7.46 11.35 -3.56
C ASP A 223 6.36 12.41 -3.47
N THR A 224 5.98 13.03 -4.59
CA THR A 224 4.99 14.14 -4.62
C THR A 224 3.90 13.96 -5.65
N GLY A 225 3.57 12.71 -6.01
CA GLY A 225 2.54 12.48 -7.01
C GLY A 225 2.57 11.06 -7.57
N CYS A 226 2.09 10.90 -8.80
CA CYS A 226 2.12 9.60 -9.48
C CYS A 226 1.97 9.76 -10.99
N TYR A 227 2.36 8.69 -11.71
CA TYR A 227 1.97 8.41 -13.09
C TYR A 227 0.98 7.27 -13.08
N ALA A 228 -0.02 7.32 -13.96
CA ALA A 228 -1.06 6.31 -13.99
C ALA A 228 -1.52 5.97 -15.41
N LEU A 229 -1.80 4.69 -15.61
CA LEU A 229 -2.44 4.14 -16.81
C LEU A 229 -3.69 3.39 -16.38
N PHE A 230 -4.84 3.78 -16.95
CA PHE A 230 -6.11 3.09 -16.77
C PHE A 230 -6.65 2.63 -18.10
N ARG A 231 -7.14 1.38 -18.14
CA ARG A 231 -7.71 0.71 -19.32
C ARG A 231 -9.18 0.37 -19.04
N PRO A 232 -10.11 1.34 -19.21
CA PRO A 232 -11.53 1.09 -19.06
C PRO A 232 -12.04 0.19 -20.20
N GLU A 233 -13.01 -0.69 -19.91
CA GLU A 233 -13.45 -1.75 -20.86
C GLU A 233 -13.99 -1.25 -22.21
N ARG A 234 -14.44 0.01 -22.32
CA ARG A 234 -15.15 0.54 -23.49
C ARG A 234 -14.70 1.91 -23.93
N GLU A 235 -13.60 2.37 -23.41
CA GLU A 235 -13.05 3.71 -23.68
C GLU A 235 -11.58 3.59 -24.05
N GLU A 236 -10.98 4.65 -24.52
CA GLU A 236 -9.56 4.73 -24.77
C GLU A 236 -8.76 4.70 -23.45
N ASP A 237 -7.51 4.27 -23.52
CA ASP A 237 -6.60 4.29 -22.39
C ASP A 237 -6.42 5.70 -21.84
N ILE A 238 -6.51 5.83 -20.52
CA ILE A 238 -6.38 7.10 -19.81
C ILE A 238 -4.99 7.13 -19.16
N ARG A 239 -4.16 8.07 -19.60
CA ARG A 239 -2.82 8.28 -19.05
C ARG A 239 -2.78 9.58 -18.29
N LEU A 240 -2.40 9.56 -17.04
CA LEU A 240 -2.40 10.71 -16.16
C LEU A 240 -1.06 10.88 -15.47
N ARG A 241 -0.67 12.13 -15.29
CA ARG A 241 0.35 12.53 -14.35
C ARG A 241 -0.28 13.43 -13.31
N ALA A 242 -0.13 13.10 -12.04
CA ALA A 242 -0.57 13.95 -10.96
C ALA A 242 0.60 14.42 -10.10
N ARG A 243 0.58 15.70 -9.72
CA ARG A 243 1.57 16.32 -8.86
C ARG A 243 0.88 17.01 -7.69
N GLY A 244 1.29 16.65 -6.48
CA GLY A 244 0.87 17.29 -5.24
C GLY A 244 1.73 18.50 -4.88
N PRO A 245 1.30 19.28 -3.88
CA PRO A 245 2.12 20.34 -3.32
C PRO A 245 3.35 19.78 -2.60
N ARG A 246 4.47 20.52 -2.67
CA ARG A 246 5.63 20.22 -1.84
C ARG A 246 5.36 20.70 -0.41
N LEU A 247 5.43 19.80 0.53
CA LEU A 247 5.17 20.05 1.94
C LEU A 247 6.39 19.64 2.79
N GLU A 248 6.53 20.27 3.94
CA GLU A 248 7.52 19.86 4.93
C GLU A 248 6.96 18.63 5.68
N ALA A 249 7.46 17.45 5.34
CA ALA A 249 6.93 16.19 5.85
C ALA A 249 7.37 15.93 7.30
N ILE A 250 6.42 15.53 8.15
CA ILE A 250 6.68 14.97 9.48
C ILE A 250 7.09 13.49 9.35
N SER A 251 6.40 12.74 8.47
CA SER A 251 6.69 11.33 8.18
C SER A 251 6.21 10.98 6.77
N THR A 252 7.02 10.22 6.04
CA THR A 252 6.63 9.70 4.72
C THR A 252 6.17 8.24 4.76
N VAL A 253 6.21 7.61 5.94
CA VAL A 253 5.83 6.21 6.12
C VAL A 253 4.33 6.03 5.89
N GLY A 254 3.97 5.16 4.95
CA GLY A 254 2.57 4.88 4.60
C GLY A 254 1.92 5.91 3.66
N ALA A 255 2.71 6.83 3.07
CA ALA A 255 2.18 7.81 2.09
C ALA A 255 1.65 7.12 0.82
N GLY A 256 2.36 6.10 0.30
CA GLY A 256 1.90 5.26 -0.79
C GLY A 256 0.64 4.46 -0.45
N ASP A 257 0.58 3.88 0.76
CA ASP A 257 -0.60 3.17 1.27
C ASP A 257 -1.81 4.11 1.33
N THR A 258 -1.60 5.37 1.76
CA THR A 258 -2.63 6.40 1.83
C THR A 258 -3.06 6.88 0.44
N LEU A 259 -2.12 6.99 -0.52
CA LEU A 259 -2.44 7.27 -1.91
C LEU A 259 -3.39 6.21 -2.46
N LEU A 260 -3.05 4.94 -2.27
CA LEU A 260 -3.85 3.83 -2.75
C LEU A 260 -5.24 3.81 -2.10
N ALA A 261 -5.33 4.05 -0.79
CA ALA A 261 -6.61 4.18 -0.09
C ALA A 261 -7.47 5.33 -0.65
N GLY A 262 -6.86 6.49 -0.95
CA GLY A 262 -7.52 7.64 -1.56
C GLY A 262 -8.07 7.35 -2.95
N PHE A 263 -7.30 6.64 -3.78
CA PHE A 263 -7.74 6.18 -5.09
C PHE A 263 -8.94 5.24 -4.98
N ILE A 264 -8.85 4.20 -4.16
CA ILE A 264 -9.92 3.22 -3.96
C ILE A 264 -11.18 3.91 -3.43
N ALA A 265 -11.04 4.77 -2.44
CA ALA A 265 -12.18 5.52 -1.87
C ALA A 265 -12.93 6.33 -2.93
N ALA A 266 -12.20 7.02 -3.82
CA ALA A 266 -12.80 7.79 -4.90
C ALA A 266 -13.48 6.87 -5.94
N ARG A 267 -12.85 5.74 -6.30
CA ARG A 267 -13.44 4.78 -7.25
C ARG A 267 -14.67 4.06 -6.67
N MET A 268 -14.71 3.79 -5.38
CA MET A 268 -15.91 3.27 -4.70
C MET A 268 -17.05 4.30 -4.65
N GLY A 269 -16.74 5.57 -4.80
CA GLY A 269 -17.70 6.67 -4.95
C GLY A 269 -18.00 7.02 -6.41
N ASP A 270 -17.71 6.15 -7.37
CA ASP A 270 -17.96 6.31 -8.81
C ASP A 270 -17.34 7.58 -9.43
N ARG A 271 -16.27 8.12 -8.83
CA ARG A 271 -15.56 9.26 -9.39
C ARG A 271 -14.74 8.86 -10.63
N SER A 272 -14.50 9.83 -11.51
CA SER A 272 -13.63 9.66 -12.68
C SER A 272 -12.21 9.21 -12.25
N TYR A 273 -11.42 8.66 -13.18
CA TYR A 273 -10.03 8.32 -12.89
C TYR A 273 -9.19 9.56 -12.55
N GLU A 274 -9.44 10.69 -13.21
CA GLU A 274 -8.77 11.96 -12.91
C GLU A 274 -9.05 12.41 -11.46
N ASP A 275 -10.32 12.41 -11.05
CA ASP A 275 -10.70 12.78 -9.68
C ASP A 275 -10.19 11.78 -8.65
N ALA A 276 -10.11 10.49 -9.01
CA ALA A 276 -9.57 9.46 -8.15
C ALA A 276 -8.07 9.64 -7.91
N VAL A 277 -7.31 9.93 -8.96
CA VAL A 277 -5.88 10.22 -8.86
C VAL A 277 -5.63 11.53 -8.08
N ARG A 278 -6.43 12.57 -8.34
CA ARG A 278 -6.40 13.83 -7.58
C ARG A 278 -6.62 13.60 -6.07
N SER A 279 -7.63 12.80 -5.73
CA SER A 279 -7.96 12.46 -4.35
C SER A 279 -6.86 11.61 -3.69
N ALA A 280 -6.28 10.69 -4.45
CA ALA A 280 -5.19 9.83 -4.03
C ALA A 280 -3.96 10.65 -3.62
N VAL A 281 -3.49 11.53 -4.50
CA VAL A 281 -2.33 12.40 -4.25
C VAL A 281 -2.60 13.38 -3.11
N ALA A 282 -3.81 13.92 -2.99
CA ALA A 282 -4.19 14.81 -1.90
C ALA A 282 -4.20 14.10 -0.55
N ALA A 283 -4.69 12.86 -0.49
CA ALA A 283 -4.68 12.05 0.74
C ALA A 283 -3.24 11.71 1.16
N SER A 284 -2.41 11.30 0.19
CA SER A 284 -0.97 11.07 0.41
C SER A 284 -0.26 12.32 0.94
N ALA A 285 -0.52 13.49 0.33
CA ALA A 285 0.05 14.76 0.77
C ALA A 285 -0.41 15.16 2.19
N ALA A 286 -1.65 14.88 2.57
CA ALA A 286 -2.14 15.12 3.91
C ALA A 286 -1.48 14.17 4.93
N SER A 287 -1.21 12.91 4.54
CA SER A 287 -0.65 11.92 5.46
C SER A 287 0.80 12.23 5.88
N VAL A 288 1.58 12.90 5.04
CA VAL A 288 2.95 13.26 5.42
C VAL A 288 3.03 14.37 6.48
N LEU A 289 1.93 15.06 6.75
CA LEU A 289 1.80 16.08 7.80
C LEU A 289 1.49 15.50 9.18
N GLU A 290 1.28 14.20 9.29
CA GLU A 290 0.93 13.51 10.53
C GLU A 290 1.96 12.44 10.90
N ALA A 291 2.06 12.13 12.18
CA ALA A 291 2.89 11.05 12.66
C ALA A 291 2.12 9.73 12.64
N GLY A 292 2.71 8.72 11.99
CA GLY A 292 2.17 7.36 11.91
C GLY A 292 1.46 7.03 10.60
N PRO A 293 1.64 5.80 10.11
CA PRO A 293 1.18 5.39 8.79
C PRO A 293 -0.35 5.32 8.68
N GLY A 294 -0.87 5.80 7.56
CA GLY A 294 -2.30 5.80 7.26
C GLY A 294 -3.14 6.80 8.08
N ARG A 295 -2.50 7.70 8.83
CA ARG A 295 -3.15 8.74 9.63
C ARG A 295 -3.08 10.08 8.91
N PHE A 296 -4.21 10.79 8.86
CA PHE A 296 -4.31 12.15 8.32
C PHE A 296 -5.67 12.78 8.63
N ASP A 297 -5.76 14.08 8.49
CA ASP A 297 -7.04 14.79 8.52
C ASP A 297 -7.69 14.77 7.13
N ALA A 298 -8.86 14.15 7.00
CA ALA A 298 -9.60 14.09 5.74
C ALA A 298 -10.03 15.49 5.23
N ARG A 299 -10.19 16.49 6.10
CA ARG A 299 -10.47 17.87 5.72
C ARG A 299 -9.24 18.51 5.09
N GLU A 300 -8.06 18.22 5.62
CA GLU A 300 -6.81 18.69 5.04
C GLU A 300 -6.56 18.05 3.68
N ALA A 301 -6.83 16.74 3.52
CA ALA A 301 -6.79 16.09 2.22
C ALA A 301 -7.74 16.76 1.21
N ALA A 302 -8.99 17.06 1.61
CA ALA A 302 -9.95 17.76 0.76
C ALA A 302 -9.46 19.18 0.36
N ARG A 303 -8.81 19.90 1.28
CA ARG A 303 -8.21 21.21 1.00
C ARG A 303 -7.05 21.08 0.01
N LEU A 304 -6.18 20.11 0.21
CA LEU A 304 -5.01 19.89 -0.65
C LEU A 304 -5.38 19.42 -2.06
N ALA A 305 -6.54 18.80 -2.25
CA ALA A 305 -7.01 18.36 -3.56
C ALA A 305 -7.07 19.51 -4.59
N SER A 306 -7.38 20.74 -4.16
CA SER A 306 -7.36 21.92 -5.04
C SER A 306 -5.96 22.36 -5.46
N HIS A 307 -4.91 21.86 -4.83
CA HIS A 307 -3.51 22.15 -5.14
C HIS A 307 -2.84 20.99 -5.91
N VAL A 308 -3.57 19.92 -6.18
CA VAL A 308 -3.09 18.82 -7.03
C VAL A 308 -3.37 19.17 -8.49
N THR A 309 -2.33 19.18 -9.30
CA THR A 309 -2.46 19.25 -10.76
C THR A 309 -2.56 17.84 -11.31
N VAL A 310 -3.46 17.63 -12.28
CA VAL A 310 -3.57 16.37 -13.02
C VAL A 310 -3.52 16.71 -14.49
N ASP A 311 -2.51 16.18 -15.15
CA ASP A 311 -2.27 16.37 -16.58
C ASP A 311 -2.56 15.06 -17.31
N GLN A 312 -3.27 15.12 -18.43
CA GLN A 312 -3.40 13.98 -19.34
C GLN A 312 -2.13 13.86 -20.19
N LEU A 313 -1.62 12.65 -20.32
CA LEU A 313 -0.44 12.37 -21.14
C LEU A 313 -0.86 11.77 -22.49
N GLU A 314 -0.16 12.17 -23.54
CA GLU A 314 -0.29 11.53 -24.84
C GLU A 314 0.33 10.13 -24.82
N PRO A 315 -0.21 9.17 -25.59
CA PRO A 315 0.47 7.88 -25.78
C PRO A 315 1.85 8.12 -26.37
N VAL A 316 2.85 7.42 -25.83
CA VAL A 316 4.20 7.48 -26.43
C VAL A 316 4.12 6.84 -27.80
N ARG A 317 4.47 7.58 -28.85
CA ARG A 317 4.51 7.06 -30.21
C ARG A 317 5.69 6.07 -30.26
N GLN A 318 5.39 4.80 -30.39
CA GLN A 318 6.40 3.84 -30.81
C GLN A 318 6.78 4.22 -32.23
N ASP A 319 7.96 4.82 -32.41
CA ASP A 319 8.52 5.00 -33.75
C ASP A 319 8.72 3.59 -34.37
N ALA A 320 8.03 3.34 -35.46
CA ALA A 320 7.96 2.08 -36.18
C ALA A 320 9.27 1.74 -36.90
#